data_48ab3a932d45b535759d5ccf9ba6577d
#
_entry.id   48ab3a932d45b535759d5ccf9ba6577d
#
_cell.length_a   1.000
_cell.length_b   1.000
_cell.length_c   1.000
_cell.angle_alpha   90.00
_cell.angle_beta   90.00
_cell.angle_gamma   90.00
#
_symmetry.space_group_name_H-M   'P 1'
#
loop_
_entity.id
_entity.type
_entity.pdbx_description
1 polymer ?
#
loop_
_entity_poly.entity_id
_entity_poly.type
_entity_poly.pdbx_seq_one_letter_code
_entity_poly.pdbx_strand_id
1 'polypeptide(L)'
;MMIGENIKKYRQQKGLSQEELAMKLNVVRQTVSKYEKGLSVPDANILIKLSEILEVSVNILLSIEEDHVNDLQQCLNDYQEQISKNQQINQVRQIIIFFSFLALFFSLCIQNQFVLIILTTICLLYAIYQLYTHLELLSAQPITIKSLKVLKITTIFNVVLFIGVIVLAILKESGIIKITLFEEKWLAVLIISSVMIFSGLVATKLPFSRHTGLRLPWNVCDERCWNVTHQVLRITSFVSVIFYIIFTICIENFEWATLMAMMIWLGIPATISFIYFLKN
;
A
#
# COMPACT_ATOMS: atom_id res chain seq x y z
N MET A 1 -26.09 26.41 -13.62
CA MET A 1 -26.63 26.79 -14.95
C MET A 1 -25.60 27.53 -15.78
N MET A 2 -24.91 28.52 -15.26
CA MET A 2 -23.98 29.38 -16.02
C MET A 2 -22.77 28.67 -16.67
N ILE A 3 -22.17 27.65 -16.04
CA ILE A 3 -20.97 26.98 -16.60
C ILE A 3 -21.23 26.31 -17.96
N GLY A 4 -22.35 25.64 -18.13
CA GLY A 4 -22.70 24.97 -19.39
C GLY A 4 -22.92 25.94 -20.54
N GLU A 5 -23.51 27.08 -20.26
CA GLU A 5 -23.74 28.16 -21.25
C GLU A 5 -22.38 28.77 -21.66
N ASN A 6 -21.45 28.95 -20.73
CA ASN A 6 -20.12 29.46 -21.02
C ASN A 6 -19.32 28.47 -21.86
N ILE A 7 -19.33 27.17 -21.51
CA ILE A 7 -18.67 26.13 -22.31
C ILE A 7 -19.21 26.17 -23.76
N LYS A 8 -20.52 26.23 -23.95
CA LYS A 8 -21.15 26.30 -25.27
C LYS A 8 -20.75 27.57 -26.01
N LYS A 9 -20.78 28.73 -25.32
CA LYS A 9 -20.43 30.04 -25.90
C LYS A 9 -18.97 30.04 -26.41
N TYR A 10 -18.00 29.67 -25.58
CA TYR A 10 -16.59 29.71 -25.94
C TYR A 10 -16.22 28.62 -26.96
N ARG A 11 -16.86 27.44 -26.90
CA ARG A 11 -16.72 26.43 -27.95
C ARG A 11 -17.16 26.95 -29.30
N GLN A 12 -18.29 27.63 -29.36
CA GLN A 12 -18.84 28.21 -30.63
C GLN A 12 -17.95 29.35 -31.13
N GLN A 13 -17.40 30.19 -30.26
CA GLN A 13 -16.46 31.24 -30.62
C GLN A 13 -15.15 30.66 -31.21
N LYS A 14 -14.71 29.49 -30.75
CA LYS A 14 -13.57 28.75 -31.33
C LYS A 14 -13.92 27.95 -32.58
N GLY A 15 -15.17 27.98 -33.05
CA GLY A 15 -15.62 27.26 -34.22
C GLY A 15 -15.66 25.72 -34.05
N LEU A 16 -15.60 25.22 -32.83
CA LEU A 16 -15.54 23.78 -32.54
C LEU A 16 -16.96 23.20 -32.50
N SER A 17 -17.17 22.01 -33.10
CA SER A 17 -18.34 21.19 -32.88
C SER A 17 -18.27 20.50 -31.49
N GLN A 18 -19.42 20.00 -30.99
CA GLN A 18 -19.42 19.22 -29.75
C GLN A 18 -18.57 17.94 -29.87
N GLU A 19 -18.44 17.38 -31.04
CA GLU A 19 -17.66 16.19 -31.34
C GLU A 19 -16.15 16.47 -31.30
N GLU A 20 -15.71 17.55 -31.91
CA GLU A 20 -14.32 18.00 -31.89
C GLU A 20 -13.86 18.39 -30.48
N LEU A 21 -14.71 19.07 -29.71
CA LEU A 21 -14.40 19.35 -28.30
C LEU A 21 -14.30 18.07 -27.48
N ALA A 22 -15.20 17.12 -27.72
CA ALA A 22 -15.18 15.81 -27.03
C ALA A 22 -13.90 15.01 -27.33
N MET A 23 -13.46 14.98 -28.58
CA MET A 23 -12.18 14.37 -28.98
C MET A 23 -10.99 15.02 -28.29
N LYS A 24 -10.93 16.35 -28.25
CA LYS A 24 -9.85 17.07 -27.56
C LYS A 24 -9.83 16.82 -26.04
N LEU A 25 -11.00 16.67 -25.44
CA LEU A 25 -11.16 16.37 -24.01
C LEU A 25 -10.96 14.87 -23.68
N ASN A 26 -10.90 14.00 -24.71
CA ASN A 26 -10.90 12.54 -24.55
C ASN A 26 -12.15 12.01 -23.82
N VAL A 27 -13.32 12.53 -24.18
CA VAL A 27 -14.64 12.11 -23.68
C VAL A 27 -15.59 11.84 -24.85
N VAL A 28 -16.74 11.23 -24.59
CA VAL A 28 -17.76 11.03 -25.63
C VAL A 28 -18.57 12.32 -25.86
N ARG A 29 -19.02 12.55 -27.08
CA ARG A 29 -19.87 13.72 -27.48
C ARG A 29 -21.03 13.96 -26.52
N GLN A 30 -21.65 12.89 -26.03
CA GLN A 30 -22.77 12.98 -25.07
C GLN A 30 -22.42 13.65 -23.79
N THR A 31 -21.17 13.48 -23.31
CA THR A 31 -20.65 14.13 -22.08
C THR A 31 -20.56 15.63 -22.27
N VAL A 32 -20.03 16.10 -23.40
CA VAL A 32 -19.99 17.54 -23.73
C VAL A 32 -21.41 18.11 -23.82
N SER A 33 -22.34 17.39 -24.48
CA SER A 33 -23.73 17.80 -24.52
C SER A 33 -24.40 17.91 -23.17
N LYS A 34 -24.08 16.99 -22.23
CA LYS A 34 -24.56 17.07 -20.83
C LYS A 34 -23.99 18.28 -20.08
N TYR A 35 -22.69 18.59 -20.26
CA TYR A 35 -22.06 19.78 -19.68
C TYR A 35 -22.73 21.05 -20.17
N GLU A 36 -22.91 21.20 -21.50
CA GLU A 36 -23.54 22.39 -22.10
C GLU A 36 -25.00 22.59 -21.68
N LYS A 37 -25.74 21.49 -21.43
CA LYS A 37 -27.11 21.51 -20.92
C LYS A 37 -27.25 21.66 -19.41
N GLY A 38 -26.11 21.68 -18.67
CA GLY A 38 -26.11 21.72 -17.22
C GLY A 38 -26.60 20.43 -16.52
N LEU A 39 -26.67 19.31 -17.27
CA LEU A 39 -27.10 18.01 -16.75
C LEU A 39 -25.97 17.28 -16.00
N SER A 40 -24.73 17.74 -16.16
CA SER A 40 -23.56 17.25 -15.44
C SER A 40 -22.56 18.39 -15.34
N VAL A 41 -21.78 18.41 -14.25
CA VAL A 41 -20.70 19.39 -14.06
C VAL A 41 -19.39 18.70 -14.41
N PRO A 42 -18.50 19.38 -15.20
CA PRO A 42 -17.15 18.89 -15.45
C PRO A 42 -16.37 18.79 -14.14
N ASP A 43 -15.55 17.77 -14.00
CA ASP A 43 -14.57 17.70 -12.90
C ASP A 43 -13.42 18.70 -13.09
N ALA A 44 -12.57 18.85 -12.05
CA ALA A 44 -11.48 19.81 -12.10
C ALA A 44 -10.49 19.56 -13.25
N ASN A 45 -10.23 18.30 -13.62
CA ASN A 45 -9.35 17.94 -14.72
C ASN A 45 -9.95 18.36 -16.06
N ILE A 46 -11.23 18.14 -16.24
CA ILE A 46 -11.95 18.55 -17.47
C ILE A 46 -12.04 20.07 -17.55
N LEU A 47 -12.22 20.75 -16.43
CA LEU A 47 -12.24 22.22 -16.39
C LEU A 47 -10.90 22.84 -16.80
N ILE A 48 -9.77 22.27 -16.33
CA ILE A 48 -8.44 22.71 -16.73
C ILE A 48 -8.26 22.50 -18.24
N LYS A 49 -8.57 21.32 -18.76
CA LYS A 49 -8.49 21.05 -20.20
C LYS A 49 -9.42 21.94 -21.02
N LEU A 50 -10.62 22.23 -20.51
CA LEU A 50 -11.53 23.17 -21.15
C LEU A 50 -10.93 24.56 -21.22
N SER A 51 -10.30 25.04 -20.15
CA SER A 51 -9.64 26.35 -20.12
C SER A 51 -8.50 26.46 -21.14
N GLU A 52 -7.69 25.39 -21.26
CA GLU A 52 -6.59 25.31 -22.24
C GLU A 52 -7.13 25.26 -23.69
N ILE A 53 -8.11 24.38 -23.97
CA ILE A 53 -8.66 24.19 -25.33
C ILE A 53 -9.42 25.44 -25.81
N LEU A 54 -10.20 26.03 -24.90
CA LEU A 54 -11.02 27.19 -25.20
C LEU A 54 -10.25 28.52 -25.06
N GLU A 55 -9.02 28.50 -24.52
CA GLU A 55 -8.16 29.65 -24.23
C GLU A 55 -8.87 30.71 -23.37
N VAL A 56 -9.60 30.27 -22.37
CA VAL A 56 -10.29 31.13 -21.40
C VAL A 56 -9.98 30.69 -20.00
N SER A 57 -9.90 31.63 -19.06
CA SER A 57 -9.65 31.26 -17.65
C SER A 57 -10.81 30.43 -17.09
N VAL A 58 -10.49 29.54 -16.16
CA VAL A 58 -11.49 28.73 -15.44
C VAL A 58 -12.53 29.61 -14.76
N ASN A 59 -12.13 30.82 -14.31
CA ASN A 59 -13.03 31.79 -13.70
C ASN A 59 -14.14 32.25 -14.63
N ILE A 60 -13.78 32.55 -15.88
CA ILE A 60 -14.72 32.94 -16.92
C ILE A 60 -15.67 31.78 -17.22
N LEU A 61 -15.16 30.53 -17.27
CA LEU A 61 -16.01 29.35 -17.46
C LEU A 61 -17.01 29.18 -16.31
N LEU A 62 -16.60 29.44 -15.08
CA LEU A 62 -17.40 29.28 -13.86
C LEU A 62 -18.26 30.52 -13.57
N SER A 63 -18.09 31.65 -14.26
CA SER A 63 -18.73 32.94 -13.98
C SER A 63 -18.54 33.39 -12.52
N ILE A 64 -17.33 33.20 -11.99
CA ILE A 64 -16.99 33.54 -10.61
C ILE A 64 -16.46 34.97 -10.59
N GLU A 65 -16.99 35.78 -9.70
CA GLU A 65 -16.46 37.14 -9.44
C GLU A 65 -15.04 37.04 -8.83
N GLU A 66 -14.21 38.06 -9.03
CA GLU A 66 -12.78 38.04 -8.70
C GLU A 66 -12.45 37.70 -7.24
N ASP A 67 -13.36 37.90 -6.31
CA ASP A 67 -13.16 37.63 -4.88
C ASP A 67 -13.04 36.13 -4.52
N HIS A 68 -13.60 35.22 -5.35
CA HIS A 68 -13.48 33.78 -5.14
C HIS A 68 -12.37 33.11 -5.99
N VAL A 69 -11.65 33.88 -6.77
CA VAL A 69 -10.63 33.39 -7.69
C VAL A 69 -9.49 32.68 -6.97
N ASN A 70 -9.03 33.29 -5.88
CA ASN A 70 -7.89 32.77 -5.13
C ASN A 70 -8.19 31.41 -4.47
N ASP A 71 -9.39 31.25 -3.90
CA ASP A 71 -9.81 30.01 -3.24
C ASP A 71 -9.94 28.87 -4.26
N LEU A 72 -10.46 29.16 -5.45
CA LEU A 72 -10.63 28.13 -6.49
C LEU A 72 -9.29 27.74 -7.09
N GLN A 73 -8.39 28.70 -7.30
CA GLN A 73 -7.05 28.45 -7.79
C GLN A 73 -6.25 27.60 -6.81
N GLN A 74 -6.39 27.87 -5.52
CA GLN A 74 -5.77 27.06 -4.47
C GLN A 74 -6.34 25.64 -4.46
N CYS A 75 -7.64 25.45 -4.55
CA CYS A 75 -8.28 24.15 -4.62
C CYS A 75 -7.80 23.35 -5.86
N LEU A 76 -7.64 23.98 -7.01
CA LEU A 76 -7.12 23.35 -8.22
C LEU A 76 -5.65 22.93 -8.06
N ASN A 77 -4.84 23.78 -7.45
CA ASN A 77 -3.42 23.49 -7.18
C ASN A 77 -3.30 22.31 -6.21
N ASP A 78 -4.09 22.29 -5.13
CA ASP A 78 -4.13 21.21 -4.15
C ASP A 78 -4.56 19.88 -4.81
N TYR A 79 -5.52 19.92 -5.72
CA TYR A 79 -5.97 18.74 -6.46
C TYR A 79 -4.89 18.23 -7.43
N GLN A 80 -4.19 19.11 -8.13
CA GLN A 80 -3.06 18.74 -9.00
C GLN A 80 -1.91 18.12 -8.18
N GLU A 81 -1.62 18.68 -7.01
CA GLU A 81 -0.62 18.11 -6.10
C GLU A 81 -1.02 16.69 -5.63
N GLN A 82 -2.29 16.47 -5.29
CA GLN A 82 -2.79 15.15 -4.93
C GLN A 82 -2.67 14.14 -6.08
N ILE A 83 -2.97 14.55 -7.32
CA ILE A 83 -2.80 13.68 -8.50
C ILE A 83 -1.33 13.32 -8.69
N SER A 84 -0.43 14.29 -8.62
CA SER A 84 1.00 14.04 -8.79
C SER A 84 1.55 13.10 -7.71
N LYS A 85 1.14 13.29 -6.45
CA LYS A 85 1.46 12.37 -5.35
C LYS A 85 0.93 10.96 -5.59
N ASN A 86 -0.31 10.83 -6.04
CA ASN A 86 -0.89 9.52 -6.35
C ASN A 86 -0.17 8.82 -7.51
N GLN A 87 0.27 9.56 -8.52
CA GLN A 87 1.06 8.99 -9.61
C GLN A 87 2.43 8.49 -9.12
N GLN A 88 3.13 9.26 -8.27
CA GLN A 88 4.39 8.84 -7.66
C GLN A 88 4.21 7.60 -6.79
N ILE A 89 3.15 7.55 -5.97
CA ILE A 89 2.81 6.36 -5.15
C ILE A 89 2.62 5.14 -6.04
N ASN A 90 1.86 5.27 -7.14
CA ASN A 90 1.60 4.17 -8.05
C ASN A 90 2.87 3.69 -8.76
N GLN A 91 3.76 4.58 -9.16
CA GLN A 91 5.05 4.22 -9.77
C GLN A 91 5.91 3.40 -8.79
N VAL A 92 6.07 3.87 -7.56
CA VAL A 92 6.85 3.15 -6.54
C VAL A 92 6.22 1.77 -6.24
N ARG A 93 4.90 1.70 -6.12
CA ARG A 93 4.18 0.42 -5.92
C ARG A 93 4.39 -0.54 -7.08
N GLN A 94 4.32 -0.08 -8.32
CA GLN A 94 4.56 -0.91 -9.50
C GLN A 94 5.99 -1.46 -9.51
N ILE A 95 6.99 -0.66 -9.16
CA ILE A 95 8.38 -1.10 -9.04
C ILE A 95 8.52 -2.20 -7.99
N ILE A 96 7.96 -2.01 -6.79
CA ILE A 96 8.01 -3.01 -5.70
C ILE A 96 7.34 -4.32 -6.15
N ILE A 97 6.15 -4.23 -6.75
CA ILE A 97 5.41 -5.39 -7.25
C ILE A 97 6.20 -6.11 -8.34
N PHE A 98 6.76 -5.38 -9.30
CA PHE A 98 7.54 -5.94 -10.40
C PHE A 98 8.74 -6.75 -9.88
N PHE A 99 9.56 -6.19 -8.98
CA PHE A 99 10.71 -6.92 -8.43
C PHE A 99 10.31 -8.09 -7.54
N SER A 100 9.19 -8.01 -6.85
CA SER A 100 8.64 -9.14 -6.08
C SER A 100 8.19 -10.29 -7.00
N PHE A 101 7.51 -9.97 -8.11
CA PHE A 101 7.15 -10.96 -9.13
C PHE A 101 8.35 -11.54 -9.84
N LEU A 102 9.36 -10.73 -10.14
CA LEU A 102 10.61 -11.17 -10.77
C LEU A 102 11.35 -12.17 -9.87
N ALA A 103 11.38 -11.96 -8.56
CA ALA A 103 11.93 -12.91 -7.61
C ALA A 103 11.18 -14.25 -7.62
N LEU A 104 9.84 -14.23 -7.68
CA LEU A 104 9.02 -15.43 -7.82
C LEU A 104 9.28 -16.15 -9.16
N PHE A 105 9.39 -15.40 -10.25
CA PHE A 105 9.68 -15.96 -11.57
C PHE A 105 11.04 -16.68 -11.59
N PHE A 106 12.08 -16.08 -11.01
CA PHE A 106 13.38 -16.74 -10.88
C PHE A 106 13.28 -18.02 -10.06
N SER A 107 12.47 -18.05 -9.02
CA SER A 107 12.24 -19.25 -8.20
C SER A 107 11.65 -20.43 -8.98
N LEU A 108 10.90 -20.15 -10.06
CA LEU A 108 10.32 -21.17 -10.92
C LEU A 108 11.24 -21.62 -12.06
N CYS A 109 12.12 -20.72 -12.54
CA CYS A 109 12.92 -20.97 -13.75
C CYS A 109 14.34 -21.48 -13.47
N ILE A 110 14.92 -21.15 -12.31
CA ILE A 110 16.33 -21.41 -12.00
C ILE A 110 16.46 -22.63 -11.10
N GLN A 111 17.14 -23.66 -11.61
CA GLN A 111 17.42 -24.89 -10.86
C GLN A 111 18.67 -24.80 -9.99
N ASN A 112 19.63 -23.95 -10.37
CA ASN A 112 20.86 -23.76 -9.58
C ASN A 112 20.56 -22.92 -8.31
N GLN A 113 20.65 -23.55 -7.15
CA GLN A 113 20.28 -22.93 -5.86
C GLN A 113 21.14 -21.71 -5.54
N PHE A 114 22.44 -21.70 -5.84
CA PHE A 114 23.31 -20.54 -5.62
C PHE A 114 22.89 -19.33 -6.44
N VAL A 115 22.66 -19.53 -7.73
CA VAL A 115 22.24 -18.46 -8.66
C VAL A 115 20.86 -17.96 -8.25
N LEU A 116 19.97 -18.86 -7.88
CA LEU A 116 18.62 -18.53 -7.40
C LEU A 116 18.66 -17.62 -6.15
N ILE A 117 19.43 -18.01 -5.12
CA ILE A 117 19.55 -17.24 -3.89
C ILE A 117 20.08 -15.83 -4.19
N ILE A 118 21.11 -15.69 -5.02
CA ILE A 118 21.69 -14.39 -5.36
C ILE A 118 20.66 -13.50 -6.09
N LEU A 119 20.02 -14.02 -7.13
CA LEU A 119 19.09 -13.21 -7.94
C LEU A 119 17.82 -12.82 -7.17
N THR A 120 17.23 -13.74 -6.42
CA THR A 120 16.06 -13.44 -5.59
C THR A 120 16.40 -12.44 -4.49
N THR A 121 17.58 -12.56 -3.87
CA THR A 121 18.07 -11.62 -2.86
C THR A 121 18.21 -10.21 -3.42
N ILE A 122 18.84 -10.05 -4.59
CA ILE A 122 19.01 -8.74 -5.23
C ILE A 122 17.64 -8.10 -5.51
N CYS A 123 16.70 -8.85 -6.08
CA CYS A 123 15.36 -8.37 -6.37
C CYS A 123 14.62 -7.90 -5.09
N LEU A 124 14.66 -8.71 -4.05
CA LEU A 124 13.97 -8.41 -2.78
C LEU A 124 14.62 -7.25 -2.03
N LEU A 125 15.95 -7.17 -1.99
CA LEU A 125 16.66 -6.04 -1.39
C LEU A 125 16.36 -4.73 -2.11
N TYR A 126 16.26 -4.75 -3.45
CA TYR A 126 15.86 -3.57 -4.19
C TYR A 126 14.41 -3.16 -3.91
N ALA A 127 13.48 -4.12 -3.84
CA ALA A 127 12.10 -3.84 -3.47
C ALA A 127 11.97 -3.24 -2.05
N ILE A 128 12.75 -3.76 -1.09
CA ILE A 128 12.82 -3.26 0.28
C ILE A 128 13.45 -1.86 0.33
N TYR A 129 14.50 -1.61 -0.47
CA TYR A 129 15.12 -0.29 -0.58
C TYR A 129 14.11 0.74 -1.09
N GLN A 130 13.35 0.43 -2.13
CA GLN A 130 12.28 1.30 -2.64
C GLN A 130 11.20 1.55 -1.57
N LEU A 131 10.80 0.52 -0.85
CA LEU A 131 9.86 0.66 0.25
C LEU A 131 10.40 1.58 1.35
N TYR A 132 11.65 1.40 1.77
CA TYR A 132 12.27 2.17 2.85
C TYR A 132 12.44 3.65 2.50
N THR A 133 12.87 3.96 1.28
CA THR A 133 13.10 5.34 0.82
C THR A 133 11.80 6.12 0.63
N HIS A 134 10.70 5.43 0.28
CA HIS A 134 9.41 6.05 -0.02
C HIS A 134 8.33 5.77 1.06
N LEU A 135 8.73 5.39 2.29
CA LEU A 135 7.80 5.08 3.38
C LEU A 135 6.81 6.22 3.68
N GLU A 136 7.29 7.46 3.65
CA GLU A 136 6.47 8.65 3.87
C GLU A 136 5.43 8.84 2.75
N LEU A 137 5.86 8.69 1.52
CA LEU A 137 5.01 8.82 0.34
C LEU A 137 3.94 7.72 0.27
N LEU A 138 4.30 6.49 0.68
CA LEU A 138 3.40 5.33 0.65
C LEU A 138 2.38 5.33 1.80
N SER A 139 2.54 6.19 2.80
CA SER A 139 1.59 6.29 3.91
C SER A 139 0.42 7.19 3.53
N ALA A 140 -0.81 6.68 3.74
CA ALA A 140 -2.04 7.34 3.30
C ALA A 140 -2.46 8.57 4.14
N GLN A 141 -1.77 8.86 5.25
CA GLN A 141 -2.08 9.95 6.18
C GLN A 141 -0.80 10.67 6.60
N PRO A 142 -0.87 11.95 7.01
CA PRO A 142 0.27 12.67 7.54
C PRO A 142 0.82 11.92 8.77
N ILE A 143 2.02 11.37 8.61
CA ILE A 143 2.67 10.56 9.64
C ILE A 143 3.34 11.50 10.65
N THR A 144 3.09 11.28 11.93
CA THR A 144 3.88 11.90 12.97
C THR A 144 5.31 11.36 12.92
N ILE A 145 6.30 12.20 13.28
CA ILE A 145 7.72 11.79 13.34
C ILE A 145 7.91 10.50 14.17
N LYS A 146 7.07 10.31 15.18
CA LYS A 146 7.10 9.15 16.07
C LYS A 146 6.64 7.87 15.37
N SER A 147 5.61 7.93 14.56
CA SER A 147 5.10 6.79 13.79
C SER A 147 6.00 6.43 12.60
N LEU A 148 6.64 7.43 11.97
CA LEU A 148 7.63 7.17 10.92
C LEU A 148 8.85 6.41 11.46
N LYS A 149 9.32 6.76 12.68
CA LYS A 149 10.39 6.00 13.33
C LYS A 149 10.02 4.54 13.54
N VAL A 150 8.78 4.27 13.97
CA VAL A 150 8.30 2.90 14.18
C VAL A 150 8.28 2.13 12.86
N LEU A 151 7.80 2.72 11.78
CA LEU A 151 7.80 2.10 10.45
C LEU A 151 9.23 1.80 9.96
N LYS A 152 10.16 2.73 10.12
CA LYS A 152 11.58 2.52 9.77
C LYS A 152 12.20 1.38 10.58
N ILE A 153 11.95 1.33 11.90
CA ILE A 153 12.43 0.24 12.77
C ILE A 153 11.86 -1.11 12.32
N THR A 154 10.56 -1.16 11.95
CA THR A 154 9.94 -2.40 11.45
C THR A 154 10.60 -2.86 10.15
N THR A 155 10.87 -1.95 9.23
CA THR A 155 11.54 -2.27 7.97
C THR A 155 12.96 -2.76 8.21
N ILE A 156 13.74 -2.08 9.08
CA ILE A 156 15.10 -2.49 9.43
C ILE A 156 15.11 -3.89 10.06
N PHE A 157 14.18 -4.17 11.00
CA PHE A 157 14.07 -5.49 11.61
C PHE A 157 13.85 -6.58 10.57
N ASN A 158 12.91 -6.37 9.64
CA ASN A 158 12.64 -7.33 8.56
C ASN A 158 13.85 -7.53 7.64
N VAL A 159 14.59 -6.45 7.33
CA VAL A 159 15.82 -6.54 6.51
C VAL A 159 16.89 -7.35 7.21
N VAL A 160 17.16 -7.07 8.49
CA VAL A 160 18.16 -7.80 9.30
C VAL A 160 17.82 -9.27 9.38
N LEU A 161 16.54 -9.59 9.62
CA LEU A 161 16.08 -10.97 9.69
C LEU A 161 16.21 -11.67 8.34
N PHE A 162 15.83 -11.00 7.25
CA PHE A 162 15.96 -11.53 5.89
C PHE A 162 17.41 -11.79 5.50
N ILE A 163 18.32 -10.84 5.77
CA ILE A 163 19.77 -11.04 5.55
C ILE A 163 20.30 -12.20 6.39
N GLY A 164 19.89 -12.31 7.65
CA GLY A 164 20.27 -13.42 8.51
C GLY A 164 19.87 -14.79 7.93
N VAL A 165 18.64 -14.91 7.43
CA VAL A 165 18.15 -16.15 6.79
C VAL A 165 18.97 -16.48 5.54
N ILE A 166 19.27 -15.47 4.70
CA ILE A 166 20.06 -15.67 3.47
C ILE A 166 21.48 -16.13 3.79
N VAL A 167 22.13 -15.47 4.76
CA VAL A 167 23.49 -15.86 5.17
C VAL A 167 23.51 -17.31 5.66
N LEU A 168 22.54 -17.69 6.47
CA LEU A 168 22.41 -19.08 6.94
C LEU A 168 22.20 -20.06 5.76
N ALA A 169 21.35 -19.70 4.80
CA ALA A 169 21.12 -20.53 3.61
C ALA A 169 22.39 -20.69 2.77
N ILE A 170 23.15 -19.62 2.55
CA ILE A 170 24.42 -19.66 1.83
C ILE A 170 25.48 -20.52 2.58
N LEU A 171 25.60 -20.34 3.89
CA LEU A 171 26.55 -21.11 4.70
C LEU A 171 26.21 -22.61 4.74
N LYS A 172 24.92 -22.95 4.72
CA LYS A 172 24.46 -24.33 4.62
C LYS A 172 24.80 -24.92 3.23
N GLU A 173 24.43 -24.22 2.15
CA GLU A 173 24.65 -24.68 0.79
C GLU A 173 26.13 -24.79 0.42
N SER A 174 26.98 -23.90 0.94
CA SER A 174 28.44 -23.98 0.78
C SER A 174 29.10 -25.11 1.58
N GLY A 175 28.34 -25.82 2.43
CA GLY A 175 28.86 -26.90 3.25
C GLY A 175 29.73 -26.45 4.45
N ILE A 176 29.83 -25.13 4.68
CA ILE A 176 30.60 -24.56 5.80
C ILE A 176 29.94 -24.95 7.13
N ILE A 177 28.62 -24.93 7.18
CA ILE A 177 27.84 -25.34 8.36
C ILE A 177 27.01 -26.58 7.98
N LYS A 178 27.15 -27.64 8.77
CA LYS A 178 26.31 -28.82 8.70
C LYS A 178 25.23 -28.69 9.75
N ILE A 179 24.02 -28.35 9.33
CA ILE A 179 22.85 -28.21 10.20
C ILE A 179 22.02 -29.49 10.08
N THR A 180 21.73 -30.13 11.19
CA THR A 180 20.84 -31.31 11.24
C THR A 180 19.38 -30.88 11.06
N LEU A 181 18.51 -31.81 10.65
CA LEU A 181 17.06 -31.54 10.55
C LEU A 181 16.45 -31.04 11.87
N PHE A 182 16.96 -31.52 13.00
CA PHE A 182 16.55 -31.07 14.32
C PHE A 182 16.92 -29.62 14.57
N GLU A 183 18.14 -29.22 14.25
CA GLU A 183 18.61 -27.82 14.40
C GLU A 183 17.88 -26.89 13.46
N GLU A 184 17.58 -27.30 12.23
CA GLU A 184 16.75 -26.53 11.28
C GLU A 184 15.36 -26.24 11.84
N LYS A 185 14.71 -27.24 12.43
CA LYS A 185 13.42 -27.10 13.07
C LYS A 185 13.43 -26.01 14.14
N TRP A 186 14.41 -26.07 15.05
CA TRP A 186 14.53 -25.10 16.14
C TRP A 186 14.95 -23.70 15.67
N LEU A 187 15.77 -23.61 14.64
CA LEU A 187 16.14 -22.37 14.00
C LEU A 187 14.92 -21.69 13.36
N ALA A 188 14.07 -22.45 12.68
CA ALA A 188 12.81 -21.93 12.14
C ALA A 188 11.86 -21.45 13.25
N VAL A 189 11.75 -22.21 14.37
CA VAL A 189 10.98 -21.78 15.55
C VAL A 189 11.51 -20.45 16.09
N LEU A 190 12.82 -20.28 16.19
CA LEU A 190 13.43 -19.05 16.69
C LEU A 190 13.13 -17.87 15.78
N ILE A 191 13.25 -18.04 14.46
CA ILE A 191 12.96 -16.99 13.48
C ILE A 191 11.50 -16.58 13.55
N ILE A 192 10.56 -17.53 13.48
CA ILE A 192 9.12 -17.25 13.50
C ILE A 192 8.72 -16.63 14.84
N SER A 193 9.23 -17.14 15.97
CA SER A 193 8.97 -16.56 17.30
C SER A 193 9.50 -15.14 17.41
N SER A 194 10.66 -14.82 16.83
CA SER A 194 11.20 -13.45 16.81
C SER A 194 10.29 -12.49 16.07
N VAL A 195 9.68 -12.92 14.94
CA VAL A 195 8.69 -12.14 14.19
C VAL A 195 7.42 -11.93 15.01
N MET A 196 6.92 -12.98 15.68
CA MET A 196 5.74 -12.89 16.54
C MET A 196 5.97 -11.89 17.69
N ILE A 197 7.08 -12.02 18.41
CA ILE A 197 7.45 -11.12 19.53
C ILE A 197 7.57 -9.69 19.03
N PHE A 198 8.32 -9.47 17.95
CA PHE A 198 8.52 -8.14 17.39
C PHE A 198 7.19 -7.51 16.95
N SER A 199 6.33 -8.27 16.28
CA SER A 199 5.00 -7.79 15.88
C SER A 199 4.16 -7.37 17.09
N GLY A 200 4.18 -8.14 18.17
CA GLY A 200 3.51 -7.80 19.43
C GLY A 200 4.02 -6.51 20.08
N LEU A 201 5.33 -6.28 20.06
CA LEU A 201 5.97 -5.07 20.62
C LEU A 201 5.60 -3.80 19.82
N VAL A 202 5.40 -3.94 18.53
CA VAL A 202 5.19 -2.82 17.59
C VAL A 202 3.71 -2.60 17.29
N ALA A 203 2.85 -3.62 17.42
CA ALA A 203 1.45 -3.61 16.99
C ALA A 203 0.69 -2.32 17.37
N THR A 204 0.70 -1.95 18.64
CA THR A 204 -0.03 -0.76 19.14
C THR A 204 0.63 0.59 18.83
N LYS A 205 1.85 0.57 18.29
CA LYS A 205 2.61 1.77 17.92
C LYS A 205 2.53 2.06 16.42
N LEU A 206 2.00 1.11 15.64
CA LEU A 206 1.81 1.28 14.20
C LEU A 206 0.72 2.30 13.94
N PRO A 207 0.97 3.28 13.04
CA PRO A 207 -0.06 4.21 12.61
C PRO A 207 -1.17 3.47 11.84
N PHE A 208 -2.37 4.02 11.85
CA PHE A 208 -3.41 3.58 10.92
C PHE A 208 -2.90 3.76 9.49
N SER A 209 -2.68 2.67 8.79
CA SER A 209 -2.02 2.68 7.49
C SER A 209 -2.59 1.60 6.58
N ARG A 210 -2.70 1.94 5.29
CA ARG A 210 -3.07 0.97 4.26
C ARG A 210 -1.91 0.05 3.83
N HIS A 211 -0.71 0.21 4.40
CA HIS A 211 0.49 -0.48 3.90
C HIS A 211 1.24 -1.32 4.95
N THR A 212 0.98 -1.13 6.24
CA THR A 212 1.70 -1.82 7.33
C THR A 212 0.75 -2.35 8.39
N GLY A 213 1.15 -3.39 9.12
CA GLY A 213 0.36 -4.04 10.17
C GLY A 213 -0.54 -5.17 9.66
N LEU A 214 -1.37 -5.74 10.54
CA LEU A 214 -2.34 -6.76 10.21
C LEU A 214 -3.54 -6.13 9.48
N ARG A 215 -3.60 -6.37 8.18
CA ARG A 215 -4.58 -5.75 7.28
C ARG A 215 -5.68 -6.73 6.94
N LEU A 216 -6.87 -6.37 7.32
CA LEU A 216 -8.08 -7.13 7.06
C LEU A 216 -9.06 -6.24 6.28
N PRO A 217 -9.90 -6.78 5.40
CA PRO A 217 -10.82 -5.99 4.58
C PRO A 217 -11.68 -5.00 5.38
N TRP A 218 -12.04 -5.36 6.61
CA TRP A 218 -12.89 -4.56 7.48
C TRP A 218 -12.12 -3.58 8.37
N ASN A 219 -10.83 -3.79 8.68
CA ASN A 219 -10.08 -2.87 9.53
C ASN A 219 -9.29 -1.80 8.79
N VAL A 220 -9.15 -1.93 7.45
CA VAL A 220 -8.40 -0.97 6.61
C VAL A 220 -9.20 0.34 6.40
N CYS A 221 -10.51 0.30 6.59
CA CYS A 221 -11.41 1.45 6.39
C CYS A 221 -11.83 2.12 7.69
N ASP A 222 -11.63 1.48 8.84
CA ASP A 222 -12.04 1.97 10.15
C ASP A 222 -10.89 1.96 11.17
N GLU A 223 -10.53 3.14 11.66
CA GLU A 223 -9.45 3.33 12.63
C GLU A 223 -9.75 2.67 13.99
N ARG A 224 -11.01 2.62 14.40
CA ARG A 224 -11.40 1.96 15.66
C ARG A 224 -11.19 0.45 15.56
N CYS A 225 -11.63 -0.13 14.47
CA CYS A 225 -11.44 -1.54 14.16
C CYS A 225 -9.94 -1.89 14.05
N TRP A 226 -9.14 -1.01 13.46
CA TRP A 226 -7.69 -1.11 13.39
C TRP A 226 -7.06 -1.18 14.78
N ASN A 227 -7.43 -0.25 15.67
CA ASN A 227 -6.88 -0.19 17.02
C ASN A 227 -7.23 -1.44 17.83
N VAL A 228 -8.47 -1.93 17.76
CA VAL A 228 -8.88 -3.20 18.40
C VAL A 228 -8.07 -4.37 17.88
N THR A 229 -7.92 -4.49 16.55
CA THR A 229 -7.12 -5.55 15.94
C THR A 229 -5.70 -5.59 16.49
N HIS A 230 -5.04 -4.43 16.56
CA HIS A 230 -3.64 -4.32 16.96
C HIS A 230 -3.43 -4.45 18.49
N GLN A 231 -4.43 -4.07 19.30
CA GLN A 231 -4.41 -4.36 20.74
C GLN A 231 -4.50 -5.86 21.03
N VAL A 232 -5.40 -6.56 20.32
CA VAL A 232 -5.53 -8.02 20.44
C VAL A 232 -4.28 -8.71 19.91
N LEU A 233 -3.76 -8.28 18.75
CA LEU A 233 -2.54 -8.82 18.16
C LEU A 233 -1.34 -8.70 19.10
N ARG A 234 -1.23 -7.62 19.88
CA ARG A 234 -0.19 -7.45 20.88
C ARG A 234 -0.19 -8.59 21.91
N ILE A 235 -1.36 -8.95 22.41
CA ILE A 235 -1.48 -10.00 23.44
C ILE A 235 -1.28 -11.39 22.81
N THR A 236 -1.97 -11.65 21.69
CA THR A 236 -1.91 -12.94 21.00
C THR A 236 -0.51 -13.29 20.50
N SER A 237 0.30 -12.29 20.14
CA SER A 237 1.69 -12.50 19.71
C SER A 237 2.53 -13.21 20.77
N PHE A 238 2.47 -12.77 22.01
CA PHE A 238 3.24 -13.42 23.10
C PHE A 238 2.67 -14.78 23.47
N VAL A 239 1.36 -14.88 23.52
CA VAL A 239 0.68 -16.17 23.83
C VAL A 239 0.98 -17.21 22.76
N SER A 240 0.96 -16.81 21.48
CA SER A 240 1.23 -17.70 20.35
C SER A 240 2.66 -18.25 20.37
N VAL A 241 3.65 -17.49 20.82
CA VAL A 241 5.04 -17.99 20.95
C VAL A 241 5.10 -19.18 21.94
N ILE A 242 4.41 -19.06 23.07
CA ILE A 242 4.37 -20.12 24.07
C ILE A 242 3.71 -21.37 23.48
N PHE A 243 2.54 -21.21 22.84
CA PHE A 243 1.86 -22.32 22.18
C PHE A 243 2.69 -22.92 21.05
N TYR A 244 3.43 -22.09 20.28
CA TYR A 244 4.26 -22.59 19.19
C TYR A 244 5.38 -23.49 19.68
N ILE A 245 6.04 -23.11 20.78
CA ILE A 245 7.06 -23.96 21.41
C ILE A 245 6.44 -25.28 21.89
N ILE A 246 5.28 -25.21 22.59
CA ILE A 246 4.57 -26.41 23.06
C ILE A 246 4.18 -27.30 21.89
N PHE A 247 3.57 -26.75 20.84
CA PHE A 247 3.16 -27.52 19.65
C PHE A 247 4.36 -28.15 18.95
N THR A 248 5.48 -27.45 18.86
CA THR A 248 6.71 -27.99 18.25
C THR A 248 7.27 -29.16 19.02
N ILE A 249 7.05 -29.24 20.36
CA ILE A 249 7.47 -30.36 21.18
C ILE A 249 6.46 -31.51 21.10
N CYS A 250 5.14 -31.21 21.15
CA CYS A 250 4.09 -32.22 21.24
C CYS A 250 3.67 -32.79 19.90
N ILE A 251 3.82 -32.05 18.81
CA ILE A 251 3.38 -32.45 17.47
C ILE A 251 4.60 -32.86 16.66
N GLU A 252 4.64 -34.11 16.17
CA GLU A 252 5.75 -34.62 15.36
C GLU A 252 5.89 -33.86 14.04
N ASN A 253 4.76 -33.55 13.40
CA ASN A 253 4.75 -32.80 12.13
C ASN A 253 4.92 -31.30 12.40
N PHE A 254 6.08 -30.79 12.03
CA PHE A 254 6.46 -29.39 12.21
C PHE A 254 5.55 -28.40 11.48
N GLU A 255 5.06 -28.77 10.29
CA GLU A 255 4.19 -27.93 9.47
C GLU A 255 2.85 -27.67 10.16
N TRP A 256 2.26 -28.73 10.73
CA TRP A 256 1.02 -28.61 11.52
C TRP A 256 1.19 -27.80 12.79
N ALA A 257 2.31 -27.98 13.51
CA ALA A 257 2.62 -27.17 14.69
C ALA A 257 2.71 -25.67 14.35
N THR A 258 3.39 -25.34 13.24
CA THR A 258 3.52 -23.98 12.74
C THR A 258 2.17 -23.41 12.31
N LEU A 259 1.37 -24.17 11.58
CA LEU A 259 0.08 -23.72 11.10
C LEU A 259 -0.89 -23.44 12.26
N MET A 260 -0.93 -24.29 13.28
CA MET A 260 -1.75 -24.06 14.48
C MET A 260 -1.31 -22.81 15.24
N ALA A 261 -0.02 -22.59 15.40
CA ALA A 261 0.50 -21.38 16.03
C ALA A 261 0.14 -20.10 15.25
N MET A 262 0.22 -20.15 13.91
CA MET A 262 -0.20 -19.04 13.04
C MET A 262 -1.70 -18.76 13.12
N MET A 263 -2.53 -19.80 13.21
CA MET A 263 -3.99 -19.66 13.37
C MET A 263 -4.34 -18.96 14.69
N ILE A 264 -3.64 -19.24 15.78
CA ILE A 264 -3.82 -18.54 17.05
C ILE A 264 -3.34 -17.09 16.90
N TRP A 265 -2.14 -16.88 16.35
CA TRP A 265 -1.52 -15.56 16.24
C TRP A 265 -2.32 -14.57 15.42
N LEU A 266 -2.77 -14.97 14.21
CA LEU A 266 -3.47 -14.10 13.26
C LEU A 266 -4.99 -14.30 13.29
N GLY A 267 -5.46 -15.52 13.56
CA GLY A 267 -6.88 -15.86 13.53
C GLY A 267 -7.67 -15.22 14.68
N ILE A 268 -7.11 -15.21 15.90
CA ILE A 268 -7.80 -14.59 17.05
C ILE A 268 -7.98 -13.07 16.86
N PRO A 269 -6.95 -12.27 16.50
CA PRO A 269 -7.15 -10.86 16.22
C PRO A 269 -8.12 -10.61 15.07
N ALA A 270 -8.10 -11.46 14.03
CA ALA A 270 -9.00 -11.35 12.90
C ALA A 270 -10.46 -11.59 13.31
N THR A 271 -10.74 -12.64 14.05
CA THR A 271 -12.11 -12.98 14.49
C THR A 271 -12.67 -11.94 15.45
N ILE A 272 -11.90 -11.50 16.45
CA ILE A 272 -12.34 -10.48 17.40
C ILE A 272 -12.61 -9.15 16.70
N SER A 273 -11.71 -8.74 15.81
CA SER A 273 -11.85 -7.54 14.99
C SER A 273 -13.08 -7.61 14.07
N PHE A 274 -13.36 -8.78 13.48
CA PHE A 274 -14.54 -8.99 12.65
C PHE A 274 -15.85 -8.88 13.46
N ILE A 275 -15.90 -9.51 14.65
CA ILE A 275 -17.05 -9.40 15.54
C ILE A 275 -17.28 -7.93 15.97
N TYR A 276 -16.19 -7.21 16.24
CA TYR A 276 -16.28 -5.78 16.55
C TYR A 276 -16.84 -4.96 15.39
N PHE A 277 -16.39 -5.24 14.17
CA PHE A 277 -16.87 -4.59 12.93
C PHE A 277 -18.37 -4.85 12.71
N LEU A 278 -18.87 -6.06 12.96
CA LEU A 278 -20.28 -6.39 12.78
C LEU A 278 -21.20 -5.73 13.81
N LYS A 279 -20.67 -5.35 14.98
CA LYS A 279 -21.46 -4.74 16.06
C LYS A 279 -21.55 -3.21 15.98
N ASN A 280 -20.68 -2.57 15.21
CA ASN A 280 -20.62 -1.12 15.06
C ASN A 280 -20.82 -0.69 13.61
#